data_a9c4e9e995cdc9bdd1b68c594c0d44a4
#
_entry.id   a9c4e9e995cdc9bdd1b68c594c0d44a4
#
_cell.length_a   1.000
_cell.length_b   1.000
_cell.length_c   1.000
_cell.angle_alpha   90.00
_cell.angle_beta   90.00
_cell.angle_gamma   90.00
#
_symmetry.space_group_name_H-M   'P 1'
#
loop_
_entity.id
_entity.type
_entity.pdbx_description
1 polymer ?
#
loop_
_entity_poly.entity_id
_entity_poly.type
_entity_poly.pdbx_seq_one_letter_code
_entity_poly.pdbx_strand_id
1 'polypeptide(L)'
;MNHLLQSQLQSYASSGLYPLHMPGHKRRVVPAPGLPAGWDMTEVPGVDDLHDADGILADAMARTAALWGAKRTWYLVNGSTCGILAAIRAAVVSSGRTAVICARNCHKSVYHAIELNRLTAHWLVPPVDPAFGIYGSITPAMVADALRACPDAAAVILTSPTYEGVLSDLAAIAALCHAANVPLIVDEAHGAHYLPLAAAHGWQGGAIAAGADVIIQSPHKTLPSLTQTALLHWNSSFIPPQELERQLDVFETSSPSYPLMASLDGCT
;
A
#
# COMPACT_ATOMS: atom_id res chain seq x y z
N MET A 1 7.51 15.92 21.90
CA MET A 1 8.28 14.67 21.73
C MET A 1 7.39 13.71 20.99
N ASN A 2 7.78 13.31 19.78
CA ASN A 2 7.03 12.33 19.02
C ASN A 2 7.15 10.98 19.72
N HIS A 3 6.12 10.56 20.43
CA HIS A 3 6.07 9.23 21.03
C HIS A 3 5.79 8.22 19.91
N LEU A 4 6.76 7.36 19.62
CA LEU A 4 6.57 6.24 18.72
C LEU A 4 5.55 5.26 19.34
N LEU A 5 4.73 4.62 18.51
CA LEU A 5 3.78 3.60 18.93
C LEU A 5 4.45 2.50 19.77
N GLN A 6 5.66 2.08 19.36
CA GLN A 6 6.50 1.16 20.12
C GLN A 6 6.69 1.57 21.57
N SER A 7 6.97 2.85 21.84
CA SER A 7 7.17 3.36 23.20
C SER A 7 5.87 3.31 24.02
N GLN A 8 4.75 3.60 23.38
CA GLN A 8 3.43 3.52 24.00
C GLN A 8 3.06 2.07 24.36
N LEU A 9 3.27 1.13 23.45
CA LEU A 9 3.03 -0.30 23.67
C LEU A 9 3.92 -0.84 24.82
N GLN A 10 5.19 -0.43 24.87
CA GLN A 10 6.11 -0.81 25.92
C GLN A 10 5.67 -0.26 27.29
N SER A 11 5.24 0.99 27.35
CA SER A 11 4.71 1.60 28.57
C SER A 11 3.47 0.86 29.07
N TYR A 12 2.54 0.55 28.14
CA TYR A 12 1.34 -0.21 28.49
C TYR A 12 1.66 -1.63 28.95
N ALA A 13 2.58 -2.33 28.26
CA ALA A 13 3.03 -3.67 28.66
C ALA A 13 3.63 -3.70 30.07
N SER A 14 4.31 -2.61 30.48
CA SER A 14 4.98 -2.48 31.78
C SER A 14 4.07 -1.93 32.91
N SER A 15 2.83 -1.54 32.59
CA SER A 15 1.93 -0.86 33.55
C SER A 15 1.45 -1.72 34.72
N GLY A 16 1.63 -3.05 34.65
CA GLY A 16 1.12 -3.99 35.66
C GLY A 16 -0.40 -4.19 35.64
N LEU A 17 -1.14 -3.47 34.83
CA LEU A 17 -2.59 -3.62 34.69
C LEU A 17 -2.96 -5.00 34.15
N TYR A 18 -4.00 -5.62 34.72
CA TYR A 18 -4.54 -6.87 34.18
C TYR A 18 -5.41 -6.55 32.96
N PRO A 19 -5.11 -7.12 31.79
CA PRO A 19 -5.84 -6.82 30.55
C PRO A 19 -7.20 -7.53 30.54
N LEU A 20 -8.28 -6.79 30.83
CA LEU A 20 -9.64 -7.29 30.67
C LEU A 20 -10.11 -7.31 29.20
N HIS A 21 -9.36 -6.64 28.33
CA HIS A 21 -9.57 -6.62 26.87
C HIS A 21 -8.98 -7.86 26.18
N MET A 22 -9.25 -8.05 24.90
CA MET A 22 -8.58 -9.03 24.04
C MET A 22 -7.11 -8.65 23.79
N PRO A 23 -6.21 -9.58 23.40
CA PRO A 23 -6.46 -11.00 23.14
C PRO A 23 -6.62 -11.90 24.37
N GLY A 24 -7.05 -13.14 24.11
CA GLY A 24 -7.35 -14.14 25.18
C GLY A 24 -6.15 -14.59 26.03
N HIS A 25 -4.91 -14.46 25.54
CA HIS A 25 -3.70 -14.82 26.28
C HIS A 25 -3.42 -13.86 27.45
N LYS A 26 -4.08 -12.71 27.53
CA LYS A 26 -4.02 -11.73 28.61
C LYS A 26 -2.58 -11.30 28.95
N ARG A 27 -1.64 -11.34 27.99
CA ARG A 27 -0.20 -11.09 28.16
C ARG A 27 0.49 -11.97 29.22
N ARG A 28 -0.21 -13.00 29.72
CA ARG A 28 0.24 -13.90 30.81
C ARG A 28 0.51 -15.32 30.33
N VAL A 29 -0.25 -15.80 29.35
CA VAL A 29 -0.08 -17.12 28.76
C VAL A 29 0.46 -16.91 27.34
N VAL A 30 1.78 -17.00 27.19
CA VAL A 30 2.43 -16.84 25.88
C VAL A 30 2.37 -18.19 25.18
N PRO A 31 1.76 -18.30 23.97
CA PRO A 31 1.60 -19.57 23.27
C PRO A 31 2.94 -20.17 22.79
N ALA A 32 3.97 -19.33 22.63
CA ALA A 32 5.32 -19.77 22.33
C ALA A 32 6.35 -18.77 22.88
N PRO A 33 7.54 -19.23 23.36
CA PRO A 33 8.61 -18.33 23.81
C PRO A 33 9.03 -17.34 22.72
N GLY A 34 9.27 -16.09 23.10
CA GLY A 34 9.76 -15.05 22.20
C GLY A 34 8.69 -14.31 21.39
N LEU A 35 7.42 -14.68 21.47
CA LEU A 35 6.35 -13.90 20.86
C LEU A 35 6.12 -12.57 21.61
N PRO A 36 5.83 -11.45 20.90
CA PRO A 36 5.67 -10.13 21.49
C PRO A 36 4.31 -9.94 22.18
N ALA A 37 3.87 -10.92 22.98
CA ALA A 37 2.55 -10.93 23.61
C ALA A 37 2.30 -9.71 24.51
N GLY A 38 3.36 -9.03 24.99
CA GLY A 38 3.25 -7.80 25.75
C GLY A 38 2.70 -6.62 24.94
N TRP A 39 2.92 -6.63 23.62
CA TRP A 39 2.49 -5.61 22.66
C TRP A 39 1.23 -6.02 21.90
N ASP A 40 0.81 -7.27 22.04
CA ASP A 40 -0.37 -7.80 21.38
C ASP A 40 -1.61 -7.44 22.19
N MET A 41 -2.38 -6.51 21.67
CA MET A 41 -3.53 -5.92 22.31
C MET A 41 -4.58 -5.52 21.27
N THR A 42 -5.68 -5.01 21.73
CA THR A 42 -6.74 -4.44 20.89
C THR A 42 -6.81 -2.92 21.08
N GLU A 43 -7.82 -2.28 20.50
CA GLU A 43 -8.11 -0.84 20.52
C GLU A 43 -8.46 -0.40 21.97
N VAL A 44 -7.45 -0.14 22.76
CA VAL A 44 -7.62 0.36 24.15
C VAL A 44 -7.22 1.83 24.23
N PRO A 45 -7.74 2.60 25.19
CA PRO A 45 -7.37 4.00 25.34
C PRO A 45 -5.84 4.20 25.36
N GLY A 46 -5.35 5.08 24.49
CA GLY A 46 -3.94 5.45 24.38
C GLY A 46 -3.14 4.70 23.31
N VAL A 47 -3.73 3.72 22.61
CA VAL A 47 -3.06 3.03 21.49
C VAL A 47 -3.77 3.19 20.15
N ASP A 48 -4.89 3.94 20.15
CA ASP A 48 -5.65 4.32 18.94
C ASP A 48 -6.36 3.13 18.25
N ASP A 49 -7.14 3.39 17.21
CA ASP A 49 -7.82 2.41 16.35
C ASP A 49 -7.36 2.62 14.89
N LEU A 50 -6.90 1.56 14.23
CA LEU A 50 -6.41 1.68 12.84
C LEU A 50 -7.50 2.15 11.87
N HIS A 51 -8.75 1.74 12.08
CA HIS A 51 -9.88 2.06 11.20
C HIS A 51 -10.52 3.42 11.50
N ASP A 52 -10.25 4.01 12.69
CA ASP A 52 -10.73 5.33 13.09
C ASP A 52 -9.61 6.11 13.81
N ALA A 53 -8.46 6.19 13.17
CA ALA A 53 -7.25 6.74 13.76
C ALA A 53 -7.37 8.26 13.94
N ASP A 54 -7.32 8.69 15.21
CA ASP A 54 -7.36 10.11 15.62
C ASP A 54 -6.23 10.50 16.60
N GLY A 55 -5.35 9.54 16.93
CA GLY A 55 -4.28 9.68 17.92
C GLY A 55 -2.91 9.26 17.38
N ILE A 56 -2.25 8.34 18.11
CA ILE A 56 -0.86 7.94 17.85
C ILE A 56 -0.67 7.27 16.49
N LEU A 57 -1.67 6.52 16.00
CA LEU A 57 -1.63 5.91 14.66
C LEU A 57 -1.83 6.96 13.58
N ALA A 58 -2.74 7.92 13.78
CA ALA A 58 -2.90 9.05 12.85
C ALA A 58 -1.60 9.83 12.71
N ASP A 59 -0.93 10.13 13.83
CA ASP A 59 0.36 10.83 13.85
C ASP A 59 1.46 10.02 13.15
N ALA A 60 1.51 8.69 13.36
CA ALA A 60 2.48 7.80 12.73
C ALA A 60 2.29 7.76 11.22
N MET A 61 1.05 7.59 10.75
CA MET A 61 0.71 7.58 9.33
C MET A 61 0.98 8.95 8.67
N ALA A 62 0.75 10.07 9.39
CA ALA A 62 1.07 11.40 8.91
C ALA A 62 2.60 11.61 8.77
N ARG A 63 3.41 11.16 9.73
CA ARG A 63 4.88 11.18 9.62
C ARG A 63 5.35 10.37 8.42
N THR A 64 4.80 9.17 8.24
CA THR A 64 5.09 8.30 7.10
C THR A 64 4.72 8.99 5.79
N ALA A 65 3.54 9.60 5.69
CA ALA A 65 3.12 10.35 4.51
C ALA A 65 4.12 11.48 4.17
N ALA A 66 4.54 12.24 5.18
CA ALA A 66 5.51 13.32 5.00
C ALA A 66 6.88 12.80 4.53
N LEU A 67 7.33 11.66 5.06
CA LEU A 67 8.61 11.05 4.69
C LEU A 67 8.63 10.60 3.22
N TRP A 68 7.52 10.05 2.70
CA TRP A 68 7.41 9.64 1.29
C TRP A 68 6.94 10.76 0.35
N GLY A 69 6.47 11.89 0.89
CA GLY A 69 5.90 12.98 0.08
C GLY A 69 4.49 12.68 -0.42
N ALA A 70 3.76 11.81 0.26
CA ALA A 70 2.36 11.53 -0.02
C ALA A 70 1.44 12.52 0.69
N LYS A 71 0.25 12.79 0.11
CA LYS A 71 -0.78 13.58 0.77
C LYS A 71 -1.38 12.84 1.98
N ARG A 72 -1.49 11.52 1.87
CA ARG A 72 -1.97 10.64 2.95
C ARG A 72 -1.38 9.25 2.80
N THR A 73 -1.20 8.57 3.94
CA THR A 73 -0.71 7.19 4.01
C THR A 73 -1.54 6.40 5.02
N TRP A 74 -1.85 5.15 4.70
CA TRP A 74 -2.44 4.18 5.63
C TRP A 74 -1.48 3.02 5.86
N TYR A 75 -1.42 2.56 7.09
CA TYR A 75 -0.76 1.31 7.46
C TYR A 75 -1.64 0.13 7.11
N LEU A 76 -1.03 -0.93 6.57
CA LEU A 76 -1.72 -2.15 6.21
C LEU A 76 -1.09 -3.34 6.95
N VAL A 77 -1.91 -4.12 7.61
CA VAL A 77 -1.51 -5.33 8.35
C VAL A 77 -1.99 -6.63 7.67
N ASN A 78 -2.64 -6.53 6.51
CA ASN A 78 -3.03 -7.66 5.66
C ASN A 78 -2.21 -7.73 4.35
N GLY A 79 -1.00 -7.15 4.37
CA GLY A 79 -0.10 -7.11 3.22
C GLY A 79 -0.53 -6.13 2.13
N SER A 80 0.32 -5.96 1.13
CA SER A 80 0.00 -5.17 -0.08
C SER A 80 -1.22 -5.73 -0.84
N THR A 81 -1.56 -7.00 -0.63
CA THR A 81 -2.73 -7.62 -1.25
C THR A 81 -4.02 -6.86 -0.91
N CYS A 82 -4.27 -6.54 0.37
CA CYS A 82 -5.46 -5.80 0.75
C CYS A 82 -5.46 -4.39 0.16
N GLY A 83 -4.31 -3.71 0.16
CA GLY A 83 -4.16 -2.38 -0.44
C GLY A 83 -4.44 -2.36 -1.95
N ILE A 84 -3.99 -3.38 -2.69
CA ILE A 84 -4.27 -3.51 -4.13
C ILE A 84 -5.76 -3.75 -4.36
N LEU A 85 -6.40 -4.64 -3.57
CA LEU A 85 -7.84 -4.89 -3.65
C LEU A 85 -8.63 -3.60 -3.37
N ALA A 86 -8.29 -2.90 -2.30
CA ALA A 86 -8.94 -1.66 -1.89
C ALA A 86 -8.76 -0.55 -2.94
N ALA A 87 -7.55 -0.34 -3.45
CA ALA A 87 -7.26 0.69 -4.45
C ALA A 87 -8.03 0.47 -5.76
N ILE A 88 -8.04 -0.76 -6.28
CA ILE A 88 -8.77 -1.08 -7.51
C ILE A 88 -10.28 -0.93 -7.28
N ARG A 89 -10.80 -1.42 -6.16
CA ARG A 89 -12.22 -1.27 -5.84
C ARG A 89 -12.62 0.19 -5.67
N ALA A 90 -11.80 1.01 -5.01
CA ALA A 90 -12.04 2.44 -4.84
C ALA A 90 -12.09 3.16 -6.22
N ALA A 91 -11.18 2.85 -7.13
CA ALA A 91 -11.19 3.42 -8.49
C ALA A 91 -12.46 3.04 -9.27
N VAL A 92 -12.89 1.78 -9.16
CA VAL A 92 -14.11 1.27 -9.80
C VAL A 92 -15.35 1.97 -9.23
N VAL A 93 -15.48 2.08 -7.91
CA VAL A 93 -16.63 2.72 -7.26
C VAL A 93 -16.67 4.21 -7.56
N SER A 94 -15.52 4.89 -7.48
CA SER A 94 -15.43 6.34 -7.73
C SER A 94 -15.76 6.73 -9.16
N SER A 95 -15.39 5.88 -10.14
CA SER A 95 -15.63 6.17 -11.56
C SER A 95 -16.95 5.60 -12.10
N GLY A 96 -17.51 4.58 -11.45
CA GLY A 96 -18.63 3.78 -11.98
C GLY A 96 -18.29 2.91 -13.20
N ARG A 97 -16.99 2.83 -13.56
CA ARG A 97 -16.49 2.09 -14.73
C ARG A 97 -16.14 0.65 -14.34
N THR A 98 -16.19 -0.27 -15.30
CA THR A 98 -15.97 -1.71 -15.07
C THR A 98 -14.82 -2.30 -15.90
N ALA A 99 -14.10 -1.49 -16.65
CA ALA A 99 -12.90 -1.87 -17.38
C ALA A 99 -11.64 -1.37 -16.67
N VAL A 100 -10.56 -2.13 -16.73
CA VAL A 100 -9.23 -1.74 -16.22
C VAL A 100 -8.16 -2.08 -17.24
N ILE A 101 -7.10 -1.28 -17.26
CA ILE A 101 -5.90 -1.54 -18.04
C ILE A 101 -4.81 -2.00 -17.07
N CYS A 102 -4.24 -3.19 -17.24
CA CYS A 102 -3.27 -3.72 -16.29
C CYS A 102 -2.13 -4.50 -16.97
N ALA A 103 -0.93 -4.40 -16.39
CA ALA A 103 0.21 -5.18 -16.82
C ALA A 103 -0.03 -6.68 -16.61
N ARG A 104 0.29 -7.50 -17.65
CA ARG A 104 0.07 -8.95 -17.60
C ARG A 104 0.95 -9.66 -16.57
N ASN A 105 2.09 -9.08 -16.23
CA ASN A 105 3.03 -9.56 -15.20
C ASN A 105 2.74 -9.00 -13.79
N CYS A 106 1.53 -8.49 -13.54
CA CYS A 106 1.13 -8.01 -12.22
C CYS A 106 0.98 -9.15 -11.20
N HIS A 107 0.99 -8.80 -9.93
CA HIS A 107 0.77 -9.74 -8.84
C HIS A 107 -0.65 -10.33 -8.88
N LYS A 108 -0.82 -11.56 -8.37
CA LYS A 108 -2.11 -12.28 -8.34
C LYS A 108 -3.25 -11.47 -7.67
N SER A 109 -2.96 -10.54 -6.76
CA SER A 109 -3.96 -9.68 -6.14
C SER A 109 -4.73 -8.81 -7.15
N VAL A 110 -4.09 -8.39 -8.25
CA VAL A 110 -4.77 -7.68 -9.34
C VAL A 110 -5.77 -8.59 -10.04
N TYR A 111 -5.41 -9.86 -10.30
CA TYR A 111 -6.33 -10.86 -10.86
C TYR A 111 -7.51 -11.10 -9.92
N HIS A 112 -7.26 -11.22 -8.62
CA HIS A 112 -8.33 -11.37 -7.63
C HIS A 112 -9.25 -10.13 -7.60
N ALA A 113 -8.70 -8.91 -7.72
CA ALA A 113 -9.51 -7.69 -7.80
C ALA A 113 -10.41 -7.69 -9.04
N ILE A 114 -9.88 -8.13 -10.19
CA ILE A 114 -10.64 -8.27 -11.45
C ILE A 114 -11.80 -9.26 -11.27
N GLU A 115 -11.52 -10.42 -10.69
CA GLU A 115 -12.53 -11.46 -10.42
C GLU A 115 -13.62 -10.97 -9.46
N LEU A 116 -13.21 -10.46 -8.28
CA LEU A 116 -14.14 -9.99 -7.24
C LEU A 116 -15.06 -8.86 -7.71
N ASN A 117 -14.55 -7.98 -8.56
CA ASN A 117 -15.30 -6.84 -9.07
C ASN A 117 -15.92 -7.11 -10.46
N ARG A 118 -15.74 -8.31 -11.03
CA ARG A 118 -16.24 -8.69 -12.37
C ARG A 118 -15.80 -7.70 -13.45
N LEU A 119 -14.51 -7.33 -13.45
CA LEU A 119 -13.98 -6.33 -14.36
C LEU A 119 -13.58 -6.93 -15.71
N THR A 120 -13.67 -6.11 -16.74
CA THR A 120 -13.03 -6.38 -18.03
C THR A 120 -11.60 -5.89 -18.00
N ALA A 121 -10.64 -6.79 -18.22
CA ALA A 121 -9.21 -6.45 -18.20
C ALA A 121 -8.66 -6.26 -19.62
N HIS A 122 -8.04 -5.10 -19.86
CA HIS A 122 -7.22 -4.82 -21.04
C HIS A 122 -5.75 -5.00 -20.65
N TRP A 123 -5.12 -6.03 -21.22
CA TRP A 123 -3.78 -6.45 -20.82
C TRP A 123 -2.67 -5.72 -21.56
N LEU A 124 -1.76 -5.11 -20.82
CA LEU A 124 -0.46 -4.67 -21.31
C LEU A 124 0.53 -5.83 -21.19
N VAL A 125 0.98 -6.36 -22.30
CA VAL A 125 1.93 -7.48 -22.32
C VAL A 125 3.35 -6.92 -22.47
N PRO A 126 4.18 -6.92 -21.41
CA PRO A 126 5.53 -6.40 -21.51
C PRO A 126 6.38 -7.27 -22.45
N PRO A 127 7.38 -6.69 -23.12
CA PRO A 127 8.33 -7.48 -23.89
C PRO A 127 9.15 -8.38 -22.95
N VAL A 128 9.65 -9.50 -23.49
CA VAL A 128 10.58 -10.37 -22.77
C VAL A 128 11.99 -10.03 -23.22
N ASP A 129 12.89 -9.76 -22.27
CA ASP A 129 14.31 -9.64 -22.57
C ASP A 129 14.88 -11.03 -22.91
N PRO A 130 15.41 -11.22 -24.14
CA PRO A 130 15.83 -12.56 -24.57
C PRO A 130 17.13 -13.04 -23.90
N ALA A 131 17.93 -12.11 -23.36
CA ALA A 131 19.19 -12.45 -22.71
C ALA A 131 18.98 -12.99 -21.29
N PHE A 132 18.00 -12.42 -20.58
CA PHE A 132 17.73 -12.77 -19.18
C PHE A 132 16.43 -13.57 -18.99
N GLY A 133 15.55 -13.64 -19.99
CA GLY A 133 14.27 -14.33 -19.92
C GLY A 133 13.27 -13.69 -18.95
N ILE A 134 13.43 -12.39 -18.66
CA ILE A 134 12.57 -11.63 -17.76
C ILE A 134 11.68 -10.67 -18.53
N TYR A 135 10.59 -10.24 -17.90
CA TYR A 135 9.74 -9.20 -18.47
C TYR A 135 10.43 -7.83 -18.40
N GLY A 136 10.39 -7.10 -19.53
CA GLY A 136 10.82 -5.72 -19.62
C GLY A 136 9.79 -4.72 -19.08
N SER A 137 10.06 -3.43 -19.27
CA SER A 137 9.18 -2.36 -18.81
C SER A 137 7.90 -2.24 -19.65
N ILE A 138 6.82 -1.78 -19.02
CA ILE A 138 5.67 -1.23 -19.73
C ILE A 138 6.05 0.17 -20.20
N THR A 139 5.92 0.42 -21.49
CA THR A 139 6.30 1.71 -22.08
C THR A 139 5.13 2.69 -22.11
N PRO A 140 5.39 4.02 -22.13
CA PRO A 140 4.35 5.03 -22.31
C PRO A 140 3.52 4.83 -23.59
N ALA A 141 4.14 4.37 -24.68
CA ALA A 141 3.45 4.09 -25.95
C ALA A 141 2.41 2.96 -25.78
N MET A 142 2.75 1.88 -25.09
CA MET A 142 1.82 0.78 -24.79
C MET A 142 0.60 1.28 -24.00
N VAL A 143 0.82 2.14 -23.01
CA VAL A 143 -0.26 2.72 -22.19
C VAL A 143 -1.12 3.67 -23.02
N ALA A 144 -0.52 4.51 -23.87
CA ALA A 144 -1.26 5.41 -24.76
C ALA A 144 -2.16 4.63 -25.74
N ASP A 145 -1.65 3.53 -26.29
CA ASP A 145 -2.44 2.67 -27.20
C ASP A 145 -3.61 2.01 -26.45
N ALA A 146 -3.36 1.52 -25.25
CA ALA A 146 -4.40 0.90 -24.43
C ALA A 146 -5.48 1.90 -23.98
N LEU A 147 -5.10 3.13 -23.60
CA LEU A 147 -6.05 4.19 -23.24
C LEU A 147 -6.93 4.59 -24.43
N ARG A 148 -6.38 4.59 -25.66
CA ARG A 148 -7.20 4.81 -26.87
C ARG A 148 -8.17 3.66 -27.13
N ALA A 149 -7.75 2.43 -26.87
CA ALA A 149 -8.60 1.24 -27.05
C ALA A 149 -9.65 1.07 -25.93
N CYS A 150 -9.39 1.59 -24.74
CA CYS A 150 -10.27 1.49 -23.57
C CYS A 150 -10.37 2.87 -22.87
N PRO A 151 -11.08 3.86 -23.49
CA PRO A 151 -11.17 5.21 -22.94
C PRO A 151 -12.01 5.31 -21.64
N ASP A 152 -12.78 4.29 -21.33
CA ASP A 152 -13.62 4.15 -20.15
C ASP A 152 -12.98 3.28 -19.04
N ALA A 153 -11.66 3.10 -19.08
CA ALA A 153 -10.95 2.39 -18.00
C ALA A 153 -11.14 3.11 -16.65
N ALA A 154 -11.41 2.32 -15.60
CA ALA A 154 -11.49 2.81 -14.22
C ALA A 154 -10.11 3.16 -13.64
N ALA A 155 -9.07 2.46 -14.06
CA ALA A 155 -7.68 2.70 -13.68
C ALA A 155 -6.72 2.04 -14.66
N VAL A 156 -5.47 2.55 -14.69
CA VAL A 156 -4.30 1.83 -15.17
C VAL A 156 -3.56 1.28 -13.96
N ILE A 157 -3.22 -0.03 -13.97
CA ILE A 157 -2.56 -0.72 -12.85
C ILE A 157 -1.24 -1.31 -13.36
N LEU A 158 -0.13 -0.88 -12.76
CA LEU A 158 1.21 -1.33 -13.11
C LEU A 158 1.98 -1.82 -11.89
N THR A 159 2.93 -2.74 -12.11
CA THR A 159 3.93 -3.13 -11.11
C THR A 159 5.27 -2.52 -11.49
N SER A 160 5.80 -1.64 -10.65
CA SER A 160 7.11 -0.99 -10.85
C SER A 160 7.70 -0.54 -9.51
N PRO A 161 8.87 -1.10 -9.12
CA PRO A 161 9.65 -2.09 -9.85
C PRO A 161 8.96 -3.45 -9.94
N THR A 162 9.33 -4.25 -10.95
CA THR A 162 8.95 -5.67 -10.98
C THR A 162 9.75 -6.45 -9.92
N TYR A 163 9.47 -7.75 -9.78
CA TYR A 163 10.23 -8.63 -8.88
C TYR A 163 11.74 -8.61 -9.20
N GLU A 164 12.07 -8.54 -10.47
CA GLU A 164 13.45 -8.51 -10.98
C GLU A 164 14.11 -7.11 -10.91
N GLY A 165 13.35 -6.09 -10.52
CA GLY A 165 13.84 -4.71 -10.40
C GLY A 165 13.67 -3.85 -11.66
N VAL A 166 12.89 -4.31 -12.64
CA VAL A 166 12.63 -3.53 -13.87
C VAL A 166 11.67 -2.38 -13.56
N LEU A 167 12.08 -1.18 -13.95
CA LEU A 167 11.31 0.05 -13.80
C LEU A 167 10.61 0.44 -15.11
N SER A 168 9.41 1.02 -14.99
CA SER A 168 8.70 1.69 -16.08
C SER A 168 8.84 3.23 -15.94
N ASP A 169 8.71 3.97 -17.03
CA ASP A 169 8.67 5.44 -17.00
C ASP A 169 7.31 5.92 -16.45
N LEU A 170 7.18 5.84 -15.13
CA LEU A 170 5.94 6.17 -14.44
C LEU A 170 5.53 7.63 -14.61
N ALA A 171 6.48 8.56 -14.76
CA ALA A 171 6.17 9.99 -14.92
C ALA A 171 5.47 10.26 -16.26
N ALA A 172 6.02 9.72 -17.35
CA ALA A 172 5.38 9.83 -18.65
C ALA A 172 4.03 9.08 -18.70
N ILE A 173 3.94 7.91 -18.03
CA ILE A 173 2.71 7.13 -17.95
C ILE A 173 1.64 7.87 -17.14
N ALA A 174 1.97 8.45 -15.99
CA ALA A 174 1.04 9.23 -15.17
C ALA A 174 0.47 10.42 -15.96
N ALA A 175 1.31 11.13 -16.69
CA ALA A 175 0.86 12.23 -17.54
C ALA A 175 -0.15 11.79 -18.62
N LEU A 176 0.05 10.63 -19.25
CA LEU A 176 -0.88 10.06 -20.22
C LEU A 176 -2.20 9.64 -19.56
N CYS A 177 -2.14 8.99 -18.40
CA CYS A 177 -3.31 8.58 -17.64
C CYS A 177 -4.16 9.79 -17.24
N HIS A 178 -3.53 10.81 -16.68
CA HIS A 178 -4.22 12.04 -16.24
C HIS A 178 -4.83 12.81 -17.42
N ALA A 179 -4.15 12.87 -18.55
CA ALA A 179 -4.71 13.47 -19.79
C ALA A 179 -5.95 12.72 -20.30
N ALA A 180 -6.06 11.43 -20.00
CA ALA A 180 -7.22 10.60 -20.32
C ALA A 180 -8.29 10.56 -19.21
N ASN A 181 -8.12 11.30 -18.10
CA ASN A 181 -8.97 11.24 -16.91
C ASN A 181 -9.08 9.82 -16.31
N VAL A 182 -7.97 9.12 -16.24
CA VAL A 182 -7.83 7.77 -15.67
C VAL A 182 -6.75 7.79 -14.60
N PRO A 183 -7.00 7.33 -13.37
CA PRO A 183 -5.96 7.25 -12.34
C PRO A 183 -4.93 6.16 -12.64
N LEU A 184 -3.69 6.38 -12.16
CA LEU A 184 -2.61 5.41 -12.18
C LEU A 184 -2.42 4.81 -10.79
N ILE A 185 -2.62 3.50 -10.67
CA ILE A 185 -2.35 2.70 -9.46
C ILE A 185 -1.05 1.94 -9.69
N VAL A 186 -0.11 2.06 -8.75
CA VAL A 186 1.19 1.40 -8.85
C VAL A 186 1.38 0.42 -7.70
N ASP A 187 1.55 -0.85 -8.04
CA ASP A 187 2.10 -1.86 -7.13
C ASP A 187 3.62 -1.68 -7.08
N GLU A 188 4.06 -0.95 -6.06
CA GLU A 188 5.45 -0.66 -5.74
C GLU A 188 5.92 -1.53 -4.56
N ALA A 189 5.40 -2.76 -4.44
CA ALA A 189 5.71 -3.64 -3.31
C ALA A 189 7.21 -3.93 -3.15
N HIS A 190 7.99 -3.87 -4.22
CA HIS A 190 9.45 -4.03 -4.19
C HIS A 190 10.21 -2.71 -4.15
N GLY A 191 9.53 -1.56 -4.00
CA GLY A 191 10.10 -0.22 -4.08
C GLY A 191 9.92 0.63 -2.82
N ALA A 192 9.59 0.06 -1.65
CA ALA A 192 9.37 0.85 -0.43
C ALA A 192 10.60 1.70 -0.01
N HIS A 193 11.80 1.35 -0.46
CA HIS A 193 13.04 2.11 -0.23
C HIS A 193 13.22 3.33 -1.16
N TYR A 194 12.32 3.56 -2.13
CA TYR A 194 12.37 4.75 -2.98
C TYR A 194 11.80 5.98 -2.26
N LEU A 195 12.58 6.49 -1.32
CA LEU A 195 12.27 7.69 -0.56
C LEU A 195 12.67 8.95 -1.35
N PRO A 196 12.08 10.12 -1.07
CA PRO A 196 12.50 11.39 -1.66
C PRO A 196 14.00 11.68 -1.46
N LEU A 197 14.58 11.25 -0.35
CA LEU A 197 16.02 11.32 -0.09
C LEU A 197 16.87 10.54 -1.10
N ALA A 198 16.34 9.47 -1.68
CA ALA A 198 17.02 8.70 -2.70
C ALA A 198 17.29 9.57 -3.96
N ALA A 199 16.34 10.41 -4.34
CA ALA A 199 16.50 11.34 -5.46
C ALA A 199 17.62 12.37 -5.21
N ALA A 200 17.79 12.82 -3.96
CA ALA A 200 18.88 13.74 -3.59
C ALA A 200 20.27 13.09 -3.73
N HIS A 201 20.36 11.77 -3.72
CA HIS A 201 21.59 10.99 -3.94
C HIS A 201 21.70 10.43 -5.37
N GLY A 202 20.92 10.93 -6.33
CA GLY A 202 20.95 10.52 -7.73
C GLY A 202 20.26 9.17 -8.00
N TRP A 203 19.48 8.67 -7.06
CA TRP A 203 18.66 7.48 -7.25
C TRP A 203 17.31 7.86 -7.85
N GLN A 204 16.71 6.94 -8.60
CA GLN A 204 15.40 7.20 -9.20
C GLN A 204 14.34 7.32 -8.11
N GLY A 205 13.50 8.36 -8.17
CA GLY A 205 12.34 8.52 -7.27
C GLY A 205 11.30 7.44 -7.50
N GLY A 206 10.50 7.16 -6.45
CA GLY A 206 9.40 6.19 -6.51
C GLY A 206 8.18 6.70 -7.26
N ALA A 207 7.13 5.88 -7.27
CA ALA A 207 5.88 6.15 -7.98
C ALA A 207 5.17 7.42 -7.47
N ILE A 208 5.34 7.79 -6.20
CA ILE A 208 4.77 9.03 -5.63
C ILE A 208 5.36 10.25 -6.34
N ALA A 209 6.69 10.33 -6.44
CA ALA A 209 7.37 11.44 -7.11
C ALA A 209 7.08 11.48 -8.61
N ALA A 210 6.79 10.33 -9.22
CA ALA A 210 6.40 10.21 -10.61
C ALA A 210 4.94 10.63 -10.90
N GLY A 211 4.14 10.92 -9.85
CA GLY A 211 2.77 11.40 -10.01
C GLY A 211 1.71 10.30 -10.07
N ALA A 212 2.00 9.09 -9.60
CA ALA A 212 0.98 8.06 -9.44
C ALA A 212 -0.09 8.47 -8.41
N ASP A 213 -1.30 7.98 -8.58
CA ASP A 213 -2.46 8.34 -7.77
C ASP A 213 -2.59 7.54 -6.48
N VAL A 214 -2.42 6.22 -6.56
CA VAL A 214 -2.42 5.31 -5.42
C VAL A 214 -1.24 4.36 -5.56
N ILE A 215 -0.45 4.26 -4.51
CA ILE A 215 0.79 3.48 -4.51
C ILE A 215 0.76 2.51 -3.34
N ILE A 216 1.05 1.24 -3.59
CA ILE A 216 1.08 0.21 -2.57
C ILE A 216 2.51 -0.31 -2.43
N GLN A 217 3.05 -0.23 -1.21
CA GLN A 217 4.40 -0.66 -0.90
C GLN A 217 4.41 -1.76 0.16
N SER A 218 5.45 -2.59 0.16
CA SER A 218 5.67 -3.64 1.16
C SER A 218 6.99 -3.40 1.90
N PRO A 219 7.00 -2.60 2.97
CA PRO A 219 8.20 -2.35 3.76
C PRO A 219 8.93 -3.63 4.20
N HIS A 220 8.19 -4.69 4.52
CA HIS A 220 8.79 -5.97 4.90
C HIS A 220 9.68 -6.63 3.84
N LYS A 221 9.65 -6.18 2.58
CA LYS A 221 10.51 -6.71 1.51
C LYS A 221 11.83 -5.96 1.41
N THR A 222 11.85 -4.67 1.67
CA THR A 222 12.99 -3.79 1.38
C THR A 222 13.41 -2.89 2.54
N LEU A 223 12.62 -2.83 3.60
CA LEU A 223 12.87 -2.08 4.84
C LEU A 223 12.78 -3.02 6.06
N PRO A 224 13.30 -2.64 7.25
CA PRO A 224 13.32 -3.49 8.43
C PRO A 224 11.95 -3.55 9.13
N SER A 225 10.93 -4.03 8.45
CA SER A 225 9.57 -4.22 8.97
C SER A 225 9.20 -5.70 9.01
N LEU A 226 8.24 -6.07 9.86
CA LEU A 226 7.78 -7.45 9.99
C LEU A 226 7.00 -7.88 8.74
N THR A 227 7.09 -9.15 8.38
CA THR A 227 6.33 -9.74 7.26
C THR A 227 4.84 -9.42 7.40
N GLN A 228 4.17 -9.20 6.26
CA GLN A 228 2.76 -8.82 6.15
C GLN A 228 2.50 -7.31 6.25
N THR A 229 3.43 -6.51 6.75
CA THR A 229 3.28 -5.05 6.79
C THR A 229 3.31 -4.46 5.39
N ALA A 230 2.45 -3.47 5.14
CA ALA A 230 2.43 -2.72 3.90
C ALA A 230 1.99 -1.26 4.15
N LEU A 231 2.19 -0.41 3.15
CA LEU A 231 1.75 0.98 3.12
C LEU A 231 0.88 1.19 1.88
N LEU A 232 -0.18 1.98 2.03
CA LEU A 232 -0.93 2.55 0.93
C LEU A 232 -0.77 4.06 0.97
N HIS A 233 -0.23 4.64 -0.11
CA HIS A 233 -0.07 6.08 -0.26
C HIS A 233 -1.08 6.62 -1.27
N TRP A 234 -1.59 7.81 -0.99
CA TRP A 234 -2.60 8.47 -1.81
C TRP A 234 -2.18 9.88 -2.19
N ASN A 235 -2.29 10.19 -3.49
CA ASN A 235 -2.05 11.51 -4.08
C ASN A 235 -3.10 11.90 -5.13
N SER A 236 -4.18 11.14 -5.23
CA SER A 236 -5.15 11.26 -6.32
C SER A 236 -6.02 12.52 -6.26
N SER A 237 -6.48 12.93 -7.44
CA SER A 237 -7.64 13.81 -7.63
C SER A 237 -8.86 13.05 -8.19
N PHE A 238 -8.69 11.77 -8.54
CA PHE A 238 -9.73 10.93 -9.17
C PHE A 238 -10.42 10.03 -8.16
N ILE A 239 -9.72 9.62 -7.12
CA ILE A 239 -10.19 8.68 -6.10
C ILE A 239 -10.25 9.43 -4.78
N PRO A 240 -11.46 9.68 -4.21
CA PRO A 240 -11.59 10.30 -2.90
C PRO A 240 -10.92 9.46 -1.80
N PRO A 241 -10.20 10.06 -0.85
CA PRO A 241 -9.55 9.30 0.23
C PRO A 241 -10.56 8.54 1.09
N GLN A 242 -11.77 9.08 1.29
CA GLN A 242 -12.85 8.41 2.02
C GLN A 242 -13.32 7.11 1.36
N GLU A 243 -13.25 7.04 0.01
CA GLU A 243 -13.59 5.80 -0.69
C GLU A 243 -12.49 4.75 -0.49
N LEU A 244 -11.21 5.15 -0.43
CA LEU A 244 -10.13 4.24 -0.06
C LEU A 244 -10.30 3.70 1.36
N GLU A 245 -10.59 4.57 2.33
CA GLU A 245 -10.87 4.19 3.72
C GLU A 245 -11.99 3.15 3.79
N ARG A 246 -13.11 3.44 3.13
CA ARG A 246 -14.23 2.51 3.07
C ARG A 246 -13.85 1.15 2.46
N GLN A 247 -12.94 1.11 1.49
CA GLN A 247 -12.48 -0.15 0.92
C GLN A 247 -11.45 -0.85 1.81
N LEU A 248 -10.65 -0.12 2.56
CA LEU A 248 -9.78 -0.71 3.59
C LEU A 248 -10.60 -1.39 4.67
N ASP A 249 -11.71 -0.79 5.14
CA ASP A 249 -12.64 -1.43 6.08
C ASP A 249 -13.23 -2.76 5.56
N VAL A 250 -13.35 -2.90 4.24
CA VAL A 250 -13.85 -4.13 3.62
C VAL A 250 -12.77 -5.22 3.51
N PHE A 251 -11.53 -4.84 3.20
CA PHE A 251 -10.48 -5.80 2.86
C PHE A 251 -9.44 -6.02 3.95
N GLU A 252 -9.38 -5.17 4.95
CA GLU A 252 -8.48 -5.30 6.08
C GLU A 252 -9.19 -5.90 7.29
N THR A 253 -8.43 -6.55 8.17
CA THR A 253 -8.96 -7.17 9.37
C THR A 253 -9.52 -6.12 10.33
N SER A 254 -10.65 -6.41 10.97
CA SER A 254 -11.19 -5.61 12.08
C SER A 254 -10.44 -5.77 13.39
N SER A 255 -9.40 -6.59 13.44
CA SER A 255 -8.54 -6.81 14.61
C SER A 255 -7.08 -6.65 14.21
N PRO A 256 -6.63 -5.42 13.93
CA PRO A 256 -5.28 -5.16 13.42
C PRO A 256 -4.22 -5.49 14.45
N SER A 257 -3.10 -6.05 13.99
CA SER A 257 -1.97 -6.42 14.84
C SER A 257 -1.13 -5.21 15.24
N TYR A 258 -1.15 -4.83 16.51
CA TYR A 258 -0.31 -3.75 17.05
C TYR A 258 1.19 -4.01 16.92
N PRO A 259 1.72 -5.23 17.09
CA PRO A 259 3.11 -5.52 16.76
C PRO A 259 3.49 -5.21 15.30
N LEU A 260 2.60 -5.48 14.34
CA LEU A 260 2.84 -5.14 12.93
C LEU A 260 2.82 -3.62 12.71
N MET A 261 1.86 -2.90 13.30
CA MET A 261 1.79 -1.44 13.21
C MET A 261 3.01 -0.77 13.87
N ALA A 262 3.43 -1.26 15.02
CA ALA A 262 4.65 -0.76 15.68
C ALA A 262 5.91 -1.04 14.85
N SER A 263 5.95 -2.14 14.12
CA SER A 263 7.02 -2.45 13.16
C SER A 263 7.04 -1.49 11.98
N LEU A 264 5.87 -1.06 11.48
CA LEU A 264 5.76 -0.02 10.45
C LEU A 264 6.26 1.33 10.97
N ASP A 265 5.74 1.78 12.13
CA ASP A 265 6.15 3.05 12.73
C ASP A 265 7.65 3.09 13.06
N GLY A 266 8.21 1.97 13.50
CA GLY A 266 9.62 1.88 13.85
C GLY A 266 10.56 1.79 12.64
N CYS A 267 10.08 1.47 11.44
CA CYS A 267 10.89 1.42 10.22
C CYS A 267 10.80 2.71 9.40
N THR A 268 9.92 3.63 9.75
CA THR A 268 9.69 4.92 9.10
C THR A 268 10.10 6.08 10.01
#